data_c6ec09da8356855bebcb9345e1ae2676
#
_entry.id   c6ec09da8356855bebcb9345e1ae2676
#
_cell.length_a   1.000
_cell.length_b   1.000
_cell.length_c   1.000
_cell.angle_alpha   90.00
_cell.angle_beta   90.00
_cell.angle_gamma   90.00
#
_symmetry.space_group_name_H-M   'P 1'
#
loop_
_entity.id
_entity.type
_entity.pdbx_description
1 polymer ?
#
loop_
_entity_poly.entity_id
_entity_poly.type
_entity_poly.pdbx_seq_one_letter_code
_entity_poly.pdbx_strand_id
1 'polypeptide(L)'
;GILIGRDGDRVKQLRGKLESITERRIQLNIIEIEQPELDPYLIGRNIADQLQRRVAYRRAMRQAAQRAMQAGAQGIKVITKGRISGAEIARVEKLMMGQVPLHTLRADIDYALAEAHTSMGRIGIKVWVYKGEILPKTPEALEEELDTIEVRVDTGEEDTIIIDEDIATEVPD
;
A
#
# COMPACT_ATOMS: atom_id res chain seq x y z
N GLY A 1 0.30 13.58 -12.28
CA GLY A 1 0.51 14.93 -12.77
C GLY A 1 0.83 15.96 -11.68
N ILE A 2 0.02 16.09 -10.61
CA ILE A 2 0.14 17.16 -9.59
C ILE A 2 1.45 17.06 -8.78
N LEU A 3 1.92 15.87 -8.45
CA LEU A 3 3.17 15.64 -7.70
C LEU A 3 4.40 15.89 -8.56
N ILE A 4 4.36 15.53 -9.82
CA ILE A 4 5.48 15.71 -10.75
C ILE A 4 5.64 17.18 -11.10
N GLY A 5 4.51 17.91 -11.27
CA GLY A 5 4.49 19.31 -11.67
C GLY A 5 4.82 19.51 -13.15
N ARG A 6 4.90 20.77 -13.57
CA ARG A 6 5.30 21.12 -14.91
C ARG A 6 6.83 20.88 -15.01
N ASP A 7 7.28 20.14 -15.99
CA ASP A 7 8.71 19.78 -16.25
C ASP A 7 9.46 19.11 -15.08
N GLY A 8 8.72 18.49 -14.14
CA GLY A 8 9.32 17.80 -13.00
C GLY A 8 9.87 18.70 -11.89
N ASP A 9 9.56 19.99 -11.88
CA ASP A 9 10.11 20.95 -10.90
C ASP A 9 9.78 20.60 -9.45
N ARG A 10 8.56 20.10 -9.19
CA ARG A 10 8.17 19.69 -7.84
C ARG A 10 8.96 18.48 -7.33
N VAL A 11 9.23 17.52 -8.21
CA VAL A 11 10.04 16.34 -7.88
C VAL A 11 11.48 16.76 -7.60
N LYS A 12 12.06 17.68 -8.41
CA LYS A 12 13.39 18.23 -8.17
C LYS A 12 13.49 18.95 -6.83
N GLN A 13 12.48 19.78 -6.50
CA GLN A 13 12.41 20.47 -5.20
C GLN A 13 12.28 19.49 -4.02
N LEU A 14 11.47 18.44 -4.18
CA LEU A 14 11.30 17.40 -3.17
C LEU A 14 12.60 16.64 -2.96
N ARG A 15 13.25 16.24 -4.05
CA ARG A 15 14.56 15.58 -4.02
C ARG A 15 15.60 16.45 -3.33
N GLY A 16 15.71 17.74 -3.67
CA GLY A 16 16.64 18.66 -3.03
C GLY A 16 16.41 18.82 -1.53
N LYS A 17 15.14 18.87 -1.08
CA LYS A 17 14.80 18.90 0.35
C LYS A 17 15.19 17.60 1.06
N LEU A 18 14.98 16.46 0.44
CA LEU A 18 15.39 15.18 1.02
C LEU A 18 16.92 15.04 1.07
N GLU A 19 17.62 15.43 0.02
CA GLU A 19 19.09 15.43 -0.03
C GLU A 19 19.69 16.37 1.02
N SER A 20 19.07 17.53 1.29
CA SER A 20 19.51 18.43 2.34
C SER A 20 19.33 17.90 3.76
N ILE A 21 18.36 17.00 3.98
CA ILE A 21 18.13 16.38 5.31
C ILE A 21 19.05 15.17 5.52
N THR A 22 19.32 14.42 4.46
CA THR A 22 20.07 13.14 4.54
C THR A 22 21.54 13.28 4.22
N GLU A 23 21.96 14.45 3.67
CA GLU A 23 23.33 14.74 3.20
C GLU A 23 23.88 13.71 2.19
N ARG A 24 22.97 12.98 1.50
CA ARG A 24 23.27 11.95 0.51
C ARG A 24 22.45 12.14 -0.73
N ARG A 25 22.95 11.68 -1.88
CA ARG A 25 22.17 11.62 -3.10
C ARG A 25 21.03 10.61 -2.95
N ILE A 26 19.81 11.02 -3.30
CA ILE A 26 18.59 10.20 -3.20
C ILE A 26 17.99 10.02 -4.57
N GLN A 27 17.66 8.79 -4.90
CA GLN A 27 16.80 8.47 -6.03
C GLN A 27 15.35 8.43 -5.54
N LEU A 28 14.49 9.25 -6.13
CA LEU A 28 13.07 9.32 -5.81
C LEU A 28 12.28 8.61 -6.90
N ASN A 29 11.61 7.53 -6.53
CA ASN A 29 10.66 6.83 -7.40
C ASN A 29 9.23 7.13 -6.95
N ILE A 30 8.35 7.49 -7.88
CA ILE A 30 6.94 7.80 -7.60
C ILE A 30 6.10 6.72 -8.26
N ILE A 31 5.49 5.88 -7.41
CA ILE A 31 4.61 4.80 -7.85
C ILE A 31 3.18 5.24 -7.63
N GLU A 32 2.34 5.14 -8.65
CA GLU A 32 0.91 5.43 -8.55
C GLU A 32 0.17 4.23 -7.95
N ILE A 33 -0.76 4.52 -7.04
CA ILE A 33 -1.62 3.49 -6.45
C ILE A 33 -2.79 3.25 -7.41
N GLU A 34 -2.84 2.06 -8.01
CA GLU A 34 -3.87 1.71 -9.00
C GLU A 34 -5.29 1.70 -8.39
N GLN A 35 -5.42 1.16 -7.18
CA GLN A 35 -6.71 1.00 -6.49
C GLN A 35 -6.70 1.67 -5.11
N PRO A 36 -6.89 3.00 -5.04
CA PRO A 36 -6.86 3.74 -3.76
C PRO A 36 -7.96 3.32 -2.78
N GLU A 37 -9.02 2.69 -3.29
CA GLU A 37 -10.16 2.22 -2.48
C GLU A 37 -9.87 0.90 -1.76
N LEU A 38 -8.81 0.18 -2.15
CA LEU A 38 -8.32 -1.02 -1.46
C LEU A 38 -7.13 -0.73 -0.54
N ASP A 39 -6.59 0.49 -0.57
CA ASP A 39 -5.52 0.89 0.33
C ASP A 39 -6.07 1.24 1.72
N PRO A 40 -5.75 0.47 2.77
CA PRO A 40 -6.28 0.70 4.11
C PRO A 40 -5.87 2.04 4.71
N TYR A 41 -4.69 2.57 4.33
CA TYR A 41 -4.24 3.88 4.80
C TYR A 41 -5.10 5.02 4.24
N LEU A 42 -5.37 4.98 2.94
CA LEU A 42 -6.22 5.98 2.28
C LEU A 42 -7.67 5.91 2.79
N ILE A 43 -8.20 4.71 3.00
CA ILE A 43 -9.51 4.50 3.62
C ILE A 43 -9.53 5.11 5.02
N GLY A 44 -8.54 4.78 5.85
CA GLY A 44 -8.40 5.31 7.20
C GLY A 44 -8.31 6.84 7.25
N ARG A 45 -7.53 7.41 6.32
CA ARG A 45 -7.37 8.87 6.20
C ARG A 45 -8.67 9.54 5.77
N ASN A 46 -9.38 8.97 4.81
CA ASN A 46 -10.68 9.48 4.39
C ASN A 46 -11.70 9.50 5.53
N ILE A 47 -11.75 8.42 6.34
CA ILE A 47 -12.60 8.39 7.54
C ILE A 47 -12.16 9.46 8.54
N ALA A 48 -10.84 9.62 8.76
CA ALA A 48 -10.30 10.62 9.66
C ALA A 48 -10.71 12.04 9.25
N ASP A 49 -10.58 12.38 7.98
CA ASP A 49 -10.95 13.68 7.45
C ASP A 49 -12.46 13.96 7.56
N GLN A 50 -13.30 12.93 7.36
CA GLN A 50 -14.75 13.05 7.58
C GLN A 50 -15.09 13.29 9.04
N LEU A 51 -14.43 12.60 9.98
CA LEU A 51 -14.62 12.79 11.42
C LEU A 51 -14.19 14.20 11.86
N GLN A 52 -13.11 14.74 11.33
CA GLN A 52 -12.67 16.12 11.58
C GLN A 52 -13.71 17.13 11.10
N ARG A 53 -14.37 16.85 9.98
CA ARG A 53 -15.48 17.66 9.44
C ARG A 53 -16.81 17.43 10.16
N ARG A 54 -16.80 16.71 11.30
CA ARG A 54 -17.99 16.42 12.13
C ARG A 54 -19.06 15.59 11.42
N VAL A 55 -18.70 14.77 10.44
CA VAL A 55 -19.62 13.79 9.84
C VAL A 55 -19.89 12.68 10.86
N ALA A 56 -21.13 12.18 10.88
CA ALA A 56 -21.51 11.08 11.75
C ALA A 56 -20.63 9.84 11.49
N TYR A 57 -19.94 9.35 12.51
CA TYR A 57 -18.96 8.27 12.42
C TYR A 57 -19.52 6.99 11.78
N ARG A 58 -20.76 6.63 12.12
CA ARG A 58 -21.44 5.45 11.52
C ARG A 58 -21.59 5.57 10.02
N ARG A 59 -21.91 6.78 9.54
CA ARG A 59 -22.05 7.06 8.10
C ARG A 59 -20.68 6.99 7.41
N ALA A 60 -19.66 7.63 8.00
CA ALA A 60 -18.30 7.65 7.46
C ALA A 60 -17.73 6.23 7.33
N MET A 61 -17.81 5.43 8.41
CA MET A 61 -17.33 4.04 8.41
C MET A 61 -18.09 3.17 7.39
N ARG A 62 -19.45 3.27 7.35
CA ARG A 62 -20.26 2.47 6.43
C ARG A 62 -19.97 2.82 4.97
N GLN A 63 -19.88 4.09 4.66
CA GLN A 63 -19.59 4.57 3.30
C GLN A 63 -18.20 4.12 2.82
N ALA A 64 -17.19 4.22 3.69
CA ALA A 64 -15.84 3.74 3.38
C ALA A 64 -15.80 2.22 3.16
N ALA A 65 -16.48 1.45 4.03
CA ALA A 65 -16.56 0.00 3.90
C ALA A 65 -17.30 -0.42 2.62
N GLN A 66 -18.40 0.24 2.27
CA GLN A 66 -19.12 -0.04 1.03
C GLN A 66 -18.28 0.20 -0.23
N ARG A 67 -17.51 1.31 -0.26
CA ARG A 67 -16.61 1.60 -1.38
C ARG A 67 -15.53 0.53 -1.54
N ALA A 68 -14.91 0.11 -0.44
CA ALA A 68 -13.92 -0.96 -0.50
C ALA A 68 -14.50 -2.29 -1.00
N MET A 69 -15.72 -2.65 -0.56
CA MET A 69 -16.42 -3.84 -1.08
C MET A 69 -16.78 -3.73 -2.57
N GLN A 70 -17.17 -2.53 -3.03
CA GLN A 70 -17.44 -2.27 -4.45
C GLN A 70 -16.17 -2.32 -5.31
N ALA A 71 -15.02 -1.94 -4.74
CA ALA A 71 -13.71 -2.02 -5.40
C ALA A 71 -13.13 -3.45 -5.46
N GLY A 72 -13.82 -4.44 -4.89
CA GLY A 72 -13.44 -5.86 -4.97
C GLY A 72 -12.80 -6.43 -3.71
N ALA A 73 -12.80 -5.73 -2.57
CA ALA A 73 -12.39 -6.32 -1.31
C ALA A 73 -13.32 -7.48 -0.92
N GLN A 74 -12.76 -8.61 -0.49
CA GLN A 74 -13.55 -9.74 0.03
C GLN A 74 -14.08 -9.47 1.45
N GLY A 75 -13.42 -8.55 2.15
CA GLY A 75 -13.86 -8.13 3.46
C GLY A 75 -13.11 -6.92 3.99
N ILE A 76 -13.78 -6.18 4.86
CA ILE A 76 -13.20 -5.03 5.54
C ILE A 76 -13.63 -4.99 7.00
N LYS A 77 -12.70 -4.64 7.86
CA LYS A 77 -12.93 -4.39 9.29
C LYS A 77 -12.38 -3.03 9.66
N VAL A 78 -13.24 -2.19 10.19
CA VAL A 78 -12.88 -0.85 10.68
C VAL A 78 -13.15 -0.78 12.15
N ILE A 79 -12.19 -0.33 12.94
CA ILE A 79 -12.32 -0.07 14.36
C ILE A 79 -11.96 1.39 14.63
N THR A 80 -12.88 2.13 15.22
CA THR A 80 -12.64 3.49 15.70
C THR A 80 -12.63 3.51 17.23
N LYS A 81 -11.62 4.14 17.82
CA LYS A 81 -11.46 4.24 19.27
C LYS A 81 -11.16 5.68 19.68
N GLY A 82 -11.89 6.18 20.66
CA GLY A 82 -11.69 7.53 21.19
C GLY A 82 -12.99 8.17 21.64
N ARG A 83 -12.96 9.50 21.83
CA ARG A 83 -14.14 10.32 22.17
C ARG A 83 -15.00 10.59 20.94
N ILE A 84 -15.65 9.53 20.45
CA ILE A 84 -16.45 9.56 19.23
C ILE A 84 -17.63 10.51 19.41
N SER A 85 -17.86 11.39 18.44
CA SER A 85 -18.91 12.42 18.48
C SER A 85 -18.82 13.37 19.69
N GLY A 86 -17.61 13.58 20.26
CA GLY A 86 -17.42 14.46 21.40
C GLY A 86 -17.88 13.89 22.75
N ALA A 87 -18.16 12.60 22.83
CA ALA A 87 -18.52 11.96 24.10
C ALA A 87 -17.42 12.13 25.15
N GLU A 88 -17.78 12.31 26.41
CA GLU A 88 -16.85 12.48 27.50
C GLU A 88 -16.02 11.20 27.75
N ILE A 89 -16.68 10.06 27.66
CA ILE A 89 -16.06 8.74 27.81
C ILE A 89 -15.68 8.19 26.45
N ALA A 90 -14.45 7.71 26.33
CA ALA A 90 -13.97 7.05 25.12
C ALA A 90 -14.75 5.75 24.85
N ARG A 91 -15.09 5.53 23.58
CA ARG A 91 -15.82 4.34 23.12
C ARG A 91 -15.04 3.66 22.01
N VAL A 92 -15.33 2.38 21.81
CA VAL A 92 -14.81 1.58 20.70
C VAL A 92 -15.98 1.15 19.83
N GLU A 93 -15.95 1.56 18.60
CA GLU A 93 -16.95 1.17 17.60
C GLU A 93 -16.28 0.30 16.54
N LYS A 94 -16.94 -0.80 16.18
CA LYS A 94 -16.46 -1.77 15.20
C LYS A 94 -17.47 -1.89 14.07
N LEU A 95 -16.98 -1.92 12.84
CA LEU A 95 -17.76 -2.25 11.67
C LEU A 95 -17.02 -3.34 10.90
N MET A 96 -17.72 -4.38 10.52
CA MET A 96 -17.22 -5.45 9.65
C MET A 96 -18.19 -5.66 8.51
N MET A 97 -17.65 -5.82 7.29
CA MET A 97 -18.39 -6.22 6.09
C MET A 97 -17.57 -7.29 5.38
N GLY A 98 -18.21 -8.37 4.92
CA GLY A 98 -17.52 -9.52 4.36
C GLY A 98 -16.76 -10.35 5.42
N GLN A 99 -15.78 -11.13 4.94
CA GLN A 99 -14.94 -11.97 5.80
C GLN A 99 -13.56 -11.35 6.00
N VAL A 100 -13.01 -11.41 7.22
CA VAL A 100 -11.64 -10.96 7.51
C VAL A 100 -10.95 -12.02 8.37
N PRO A 101 -10.35 -13.05 7.74
CA PRO A 101 -9.76 -14.19 8.44
C PRO A 101 -8.38 -13.84 8.99
N LEU A 102 -8.31 -13.22 10.18
CA LEU A 102 -7.06 -12.76 10.80
C LEU A 102 -6.11 -13.90 11.24
N HIS A 103 -6.59 -15.13 11.32
CA HIS A 103 -5.80 -16.30 11.73
C HIS A 103 -5.29 -17.15 10.56
N THR A 104 -5.68 -16.83 9.33
CA THR A 104 -5.28 -17.57 8.13
C THR A 104 -4.00 -16.95 7.56
N LEU A 105 -2.89 -17.72 7.55
CA LEU A 105 -1.58 -17.22 7.09
C LEU A 105 -1.55 -16.90 5.59
N ARG A 106 -2.35 -17.62 4.79
CA ARG A 106 -2.45 -17.40 3.35
C ARG A 106 -3.36 -16.22 2.96
N ALA A 107 -4.03 -15.59 3.93
CA ALA A 107 -4.91 -14.47 3.67
C ALA A 107 -4.09 -13.18 3.45
N ASP A 108 -4.32 -12.53 2.32
CA ASP A 108 -3.77 -11.20 2.04
C ASP A 108 -4.60 -10.13 2.74
N ILE A 109 -4.10 -9.67 3.88
CA ILE A 109 -4.78 -8.69 4.72
C ILE A 109 -3.87 -7.49 4.92
N ASP A 110 -4.24 -6.39 4.30
CA ASP A 110 -3.59 -5.11 4.52
C ASP A 110 -4.15 -4.41 5.76
N TYR A 111 -3.26 -3.76 6.50
CA TYR A 111 -3.58 -3.05 7.73
C TYR A 111 -3.03 -1.63 7.75
N ALA A 112 -3.84 -0.69 8.21
CA ALA A 112 -3.36 0.66 8.50
C ALA A 112 -3.99 1.26 9.75
N LEU A 113 -3.24 2.19 10.34
CA LEU A 113 -3.67 3.03 11.46
C LEU A 113 -3.70 4.49 10.98
N ALA A 114 -4.83 5.15 11.16
CA ALA A 114 -4.99 6.58 10.93
C ALA A 114 -5.51 7.27 12.20
N GLU A 115 -5.17 8.53 12.37
CA GLU A 115 -5.63 9.34 13.48
C GLU A 115 -6.42 10.55 12.98
N ALA A 116 -7.59 10.79 13.58
CA ALA A 116 -8.36 11.99 13.38
C ALA A 116 -8.14 12.95 14.55
N HIS A 117 -7.68 14.15 14.24
CA HIS A 117 -7.50 15.22 15.22
C HIS A 117 -8.79 16.01 15.36
N THR A 118 -9.47 15.86 16.48
CA THR A 118 -10.69 16.61 16.76
C THR A 118 -10.48 17.60 17.90
N SER A 119 -11.39 18.55 18.06
CA SER A 119 -11.35 19.51 19.17
C SER A 119 -11.39 18.84 20.56
N MET A 120 -11.93 17.62 20.64
CA MET A 120 -12.05 16.85 21.89
C MET A 120 -10.93 15.81 22.06
N GLY A 121 -9.90 15.83 21.21
CA GLY A 121 -8.77 14.91 21.27
C GLY A 121 -8.62 14.08 20.00
N ARG A 122 -7.78 13.04 20.06
CA ARG A 122 -7.49 12.15 18.93
C ARG A 122 -8.41 10.95 18.92
N ILE A 123 -8.88 10.58 17.75
CA ILE A 123 -9.64 9.35 17.51
C ILE A 123 -8.76 8.45 16.63
N GLY A 124 -8.40 7.27 17.15
CA GLY A 124 -7.66 6.27 16.40
C GLY A 124 -8.59 5.44 15.52
N ILE A 125 -8.20 5.21 14.27
CA ILE A 125 -8.95 4.44 13.29
C ILE A 125 -8.03 3.32 12.79
N LYS A 126 -8.43 2.08 12.99
CA LYS A 126 -7.73 0.89 12.49
C LYS A 126 -8.55 0.29 11.38
N VAL A 127 -7.91 0.02 10.25
CA VAL A 127 -8.55 -0.55 9.07
C VAL A 127 -7.80 -1.81 8.68
N TRP A 128 -8.54 -2.89 8.42
CA TRP A 128 -8.07 -4.13 7.80
C TRP A 128 -8.86 -4.35 6.55
N VAL A 129 -8.19 -4.59 5.44
CA VAL A 129 -8.79 -4.90 4.15
C VAL A 129 -8.30 -6.28 3.73
N TYR A 130 -9.23 -7.19 3.52
CA TYR A 130 -8.95 -8.51 3.00
C TYR A 130 -9.13 -8.50 1.50
N LYS A 131 -8.03 -8.72 0.77
CA LYS A 131 -8.01 -8.70 -0.69
C LYS A 131 -8.28 -10.08 -1.30
N GLY A 132 -7.87 -11.14 -0.60
CA GLY A 132 -8.02 -12.50 -1.06
C GLY A 132 -7.00 -13.46 -0.42
N GLU A 133 -6.87 -14.65 -0.98
CA GLU A 133 -5.87 -15.62 -0.56
C GLU A 133 -4.69 -15.62 -1.53
N ILE A 134 -3.48 -15.64 -0.99
CA ILE A 134 -2.25 -15.87 -1.75
C ILE A 134 -2.00 -17.36 -1.72
N LEU A 135 -2.29 -18.02 -2.85
CA LEU A 135 -1.91 -19.43 -3.01
C LEU A 135 -0.41 -19.51 -3.31
N PRO A 136 0.35 -20.43 -2.69
CA PRO A 136 1.73 -20.67 -3.07
C PRO A 136 1.76 -21.08 -4.55
N LYS A 137 2.55 -20.37 -5.36
CA LYS A 137 2.76 -20.77 -6.75
C LYS A 137 3.43 -22.14 -6.75
N THR A 138 2.94 -23.03 -7.60
CA THR A 138 3.61 -24.32 -7.85
C THR A 138 5.01 -24.05 -8.38
N PRO A 139 6.02 -24.90 -8.05
CA PRO A 139 7.39 -24.70 -8.57
C PRO A 139 7.42 -24.57 -10.10
N GLU A 140 6.55 -25.25 -10.83
CA GLU A 140 6.38 -25.13 -12.28
C GLU A 140 5.97 -23.72 -12.73
N ALA A 141 5.07 -23.06 -11.99
CA ALA A 141 4.67 -21.67 -12.28
C ALA A 141 5.75 -20.64 -11.92
N LEU A 142 6.67 -20.96 -11.00
CA LEU A 142 7.82 -20.13 -10.69
C LEU A 142 8.91 -20.25 -11.77
N GLU A 143 9.08 -21.44 -12.37
CA GLU A 143 10.00 -21.66 -13.49
C GLU A 143 9.52 -20.91 -14.73
N GLU A 144 8.23 -20.96 -15.06
CA GLU A 144 7.64 -20.20 -16.17
C GLU A 144 7.77 -18.67 -16.01
N GLU A 145 7.68 -18.13 -14.78
CA GLU A 145 7.90 -16.71 -14.53
C GLU A 145 9.38 -16.31 -14.61
N LEU A 146 10.30 -17.18 -14.22
CA LEU A 146 11.73 -16.94 -14.33
C LEU A 146 12.18 -16.92 -15.79
N ASP A 147 11.62 -17.76 -16.63
CA ASP A 147 11.91 -17.79 -18.08
C ASP A 147 11.35 -16.57 -18.82
N THR A 148 10.36 -15.88 -18.27
CA THR A 148 9.77 -14.66 -18.86
C THR A 148 10.41 -13.36 -18.36
N ILE A 149 11.29 -13.40 -17.35
CA ILE A 149 12.07 -12.24 -16.92
C ILE A 149 13.27 -12.10 -17.85
N GLU A 150 13.08 -11.52 -19.02
CA GLU A 150 14.17 -10.90 -19.77
C GLU A 150 14.73 -9.78 -18.88
N VAL A 151 15.90 -10.03 -18.32
CA VAL A 151 16.67 -9.02 -17.60
C VAL A 151 17.11 -7.98 -18.65
N ARG A 152 16.31 -6.95 -18.87
CA ARG A 152 16.77 -5.74 -19.55
C ARG A 152 17.74 -5.03 -18.62
N VAL A 153 19.00 -5.40 -18.75
CA VAL A 153 20.09 -4.60 -18.22
C VAL A 153 20.23 -3.41 -19.16
N ASP A 154 19.68 -2.26 -18.78
CA ASP A 154 19.98 -0.97 -19.41
C ASP A 154 21.43 -0.61 -19.04
N THR A 155 22.37 -1.24 -19.70
CA THR A 155 23.76 -0.77 -19.80
C THR A 155 23.76 0.31 -20.87
N GLY A 156 23.73 1.56 -20.44
CA GLY A 156 23.91 2.72 -21.32
C GLY A 156 25.35 2.85 -21.82
N GLU A 157 25.93 1.81 -22.39
CA GLU A 157 27.15 1.83 -23.22
C GLU A 157 27.20 0.51 -24.01
N GLU A 158 27.38 0.64 -25.29
CA GLU A 158 27.54 -0.44 -26.27
C GLU A 158 28.82 -1.24 -25.99
N ASP A 159 28.73 -2.35 -25.26
CA ASP A 159 29.76 -3.40 -25.32
C ASP A 159 29.08 -4.76 -25.40
N THR A 160 29.05 -5.29 -26.58
CA THR A 160 28.60 -6.63 -26.92
C THR A 160 29.57 -7.64 -26.30
N ILE A 161 29.18 -8.21 -25.15
CA ILE A 161 29.91 -9.36 -24.61
C ILE A 161 29.39 -10.59 -25.35
N ILE A 162 30.17 -11.06 -26.31
CA ILE A 162 30.02 -12.39 -26.91
C ILE A 162 30.52 -13.38 -25.86
N ILE A 163 29.59 -14.12 -25.26
CA ILE A 163 29.95 -15.27 -24.44
C ILE A 163 30.15 -16.44 -25.38
N ASP A 164 31.42 -16.79 -25.63
CA ASP A 164 31.80 -17.99 -26.35
C ASP A 164 31.40 -19.25 -25.55
N GLU A 165 30.64 -20.11 -26.21
CA GLU A 165 30.07 -21.39 -25.72
C GLU A 165 31.12 -22.54 -25.60
N ASP A 166 32.41 -22.28 -25.41
CA ASP A 166 33.45 -23.30 -25.43
C ASP A 166 34.20 -23.48 -24.11
N ILE A 167 33.45 -23.73 -22.98
CA ILE A 167 34.07 -24.32 -21.78
C ILE A 167 33.16 -25.43 -21.21
N ALA A 168 32.96 -26.48 -21.94
CA ALA A 168 32.45 -27.74 -21.41
C ALA A 168 33.22 -28.89 -22.10
N THR A 169 34.40 -29.19 -21.61
CA THR A 169 34.99 -30.54 -21.64
C THR A 169 36.45 -30.48 -21.20
N GLU A 170 36.70 -30.80 -19.94
CA GLU A 170 37.91 -31.53 -19.50
C GLU A 170 37.77 -31.88 -18.01
N VAL A 171 37.29 -33.07 -17.77
CA VAL A 171 37.52 -33.80 -16.51
C VAL A 171 38.70 -34.73 -16.79
N PRO A 172 39.87 -34.60 -16.14
CA PRO A 172 40.88 -35.65 -16.13
C PRO A 172 40.63 -36.65 -15.02
N ASP A 173 40.93 -37.93 -15.35
CA ASP A 173 40.93 -39.15 -14.54
C ASP A 173 41.54 -39.03 -13.12
#